data_14cd69c3f99fe80096f2f9f09cd72a55
#
_entry.id   14cd69c3f99fe80096f2f9f09cd72a55
#
_cell.length_a   1.000
_cell.length_b   1.000
_cell.length_c   1.000
_cell.angle_alpha   90.00
_cell.angle_beta   90.00
_cell.angle_gamma   90.00
#
_symmetry.space_group_name_H-M   'P 1'
#
loop_
_entity.id
_entity.type
_entity.pdbx_description
1 polymer ?
#
loop_
_entity_poly.entity_id
_entity_poly.type
_entity_poly.pdbx_seq_one_letter_code
_entity_poly.pdbx_strand_id
1 'polypeptide(L)'
;GHQIVGVWDGGSVHPVGYAEQFARERGIPSVYASLEEMAQEVDCAIIHGCDWDTHISKATPFVQAGKAILIDKPLAGNLRDLRLIIRWVQDGARITGGSSLRFCYETRRWLEQPVEKRGTPDTVICGCAVDEFNYGIHAYSMLAGIMGGGAYSVQHIGKGVLRRVVIRWN
;
A
#
# COMPACT_ATOMS: atom_id res chain seq x y z
N GLY A 1 -6.88 -17.35 13.44
CA GLY A 1 -5.83 -16.97 12.48
C GLY A 1 -6.43 -16.70 11.12
N HIS A 2 -5.65 -16.14 10.21
CA HIS A 2 -6.06 -15.93 8.81
C HIS A 2 -5.56 -17.11 7.96
N GLN A 3 -6.32 -17.45 6.92
CA GLN A 3 -5.97 -18.49 5.97
C GLN A 3 -6.02 -17.91 4.55
N ILE A 4 -5.02 -18.23 3.74
CA ILE A 4 -5.08 -17.94 2.30
C ILE A 4 -5.91 -19.04 1.65
N VAL A 5 -7.06 -18.67 1.13
CA VAL A 5 -8.02 -19.62 0.55
C VAL A 5 -8.01 -19.64 -0.97
N GLY A 6 -7.41 -18.62 -1.60
CA GLY A 6 -7.34 -18.58 -3.04
C GLY A 6 -6.38 -17.54 -3.59
N VAL A 7 -6.04 -17.70 -4.86
CA VAL A 7 -5.24 -16.77 -5.65
C VAL A 7 -5.89 -16.50 -6.99
N TRP A 8 -5.55 -15.36 -7.55
CA TRP A 8 -5.87 -14.95 -8.90
C TRP A 8 -4.65 -14.24 -9.50
N ASP A 9 -4.35 -14.52 -10.77
CA ASP A 9 -3.32 -13.82 -11.54
C ASP A 9 -3.93 -13.31 -12.84
N GLY A 10 -3.78 -12.02 -13.11
CA GLY A 10 -4.25 -11.38 -14.33
C GLY A 10 -3.44 -11.70 -15.57
N GLY A 11 -2.40 -12.52 -15.47
CA GLY A 11 -1.59 -12.97 -16.61
C GLY A 11 -0.69 -11.91 -17.24
N SER A 12 -0.53 -10.74 -16.59
CA SER A 12 0.27 -9.64 -17.15
C SER A 12 1.76 -9.73 -16.85
N VAL A 13 2.15 -10.52 -15.83
CA VAL A 13 3.54 -10.61 -15.35
C VAL A 13 4.05 -12.04 -15.45
N HIS A 14 3.25 -13.01 -15.10
CA HIS A 14 3.63 -14.40 -15.06
C HIS A 14 3.11 -15.19 -16.26
N PRO A 15 3.78 -16.29 -16.63
CA PRO A 15 3.30 -17.14 -17.72
C PRO A 15 1.98 -17.83 -17.36
N VAL A 16 1.26 -18.28 -18.38
CA VAL A 16 0.04 -19.09 -18.23
C VAL A 16 0.31 -20.31 -17.34
N GLY A 17 -0.57 -20.57 -16.39
CA GLY A 17 -0.44 -21.69 -15.44
C GLY A 17 0.36 -21.37 -14.19
N TYR A 18 0.87 -20.14 -14.03
CA TYR A 18 1.63 -19.74 -12.85
C TYR A 18 0.79 -19.77 -11.57
N ALA A 19 -0.44 -19.26 -11.62
CA ALA A 19 -1.32 -19.24 -10.45
C ALA A 19 -1.62 -20.66 -9.93
N GLU A 20 -1.87 -21.59 -10.84
CA GLU A 20 -2.10 -23.00 -10.53
C GLU A 20 -0.85 -23.68 -9.94
N GLN A 21 0.31 -23.40 -10.50
CA GLN A 21 1.57 -23.90 -9.95
C GLN A 21 1.80 -23.35 -8.55
N PHE A 22 1.69 -22.04 -8.37
CA PHE A 22 1.87 -21.37 -7.08
C PHE A 22 0.90 -21.91 -6.02
N ALA A 23 -0.37 -22.08 -6.39
CA ALA A 23 -1.38 -22.62 -5.48
C ALA A 23 -1.03 -24.03 -5.02
N ARG A 24 -0.62 -24.92 -5.95
CA ARG A 24 -0.17 -26.28 -5.62
C ARG A 24 1.04 -26.29 -4.68
N GLU A 25 2.06 -25.48 -5.00
CA GLU A 25 3.30 -25.40 -4.20
C GLU A 25 3.08 -24.88 -2.79
N ARG A 26 2.08 -24.03 -2.60
CA ARG A 26 1.75 -23.37 -1.33
C ARG A 26 0.56 -23.98 -0.60
N GLY A 27 -0.07 -25.02 -1.17
CA GLY A 27 -1.24 -25.64 -0.57
C GLY A 27 -2.46 -24.72 -0.51
N ILE A 28 -2.59 -23.80 -1.47
CA ILE A 28 -3.74 -22.89 -1.57
C ILE A 28 -4.84 -23.61 -2.31
N PRO A 29 -6.08 -23.71 -1.73
CA PRO A 29 -7.11 -24.58 -2.25
C PRO A 29 -7.71 -24.11 -3.58
N SER A 30 -7.78 -22.80 -3.85
CA SER A 30 -8.50 -22.29 -5.01
C SER A 30 -7.65 -21.39 -5.89
N VAL A 31 -7.85 -21.52 -7.22
CA VAL A 31 -7.43 -20.56 -8.23
C VAL A 31 -8.69 -20.05 -8.90
N TYR A 32 -8.90 -18.72 -8.82
CA TYR A 32 -10.10 -18.10 -9.35
C TYR A 32 -9.92 -17.66 -10.80
N ALA A 33 -10.97 -17.80 -11.59
CA ALA A 33 -10.98 -17.34 -12.98
C ALA A 33 -11.18 -15.82 -13.10
N SER A 34 -11.87 -15.22 -12.11
CA SER A 34 -12.10 -13.76 -12.05
C SER A 34 -12.04 -13.22 -10.63
N LEU A 35 -11.85 -11.91 -10.52
CA LEU A 35 -11.90 -11.21 -9.24
C LEU A 35 -13.32 -11.09 -8.70
N GLU A 36 -14.31 -11.07 -9.58
CA GLU A 36 -15.73 -11.07 -9.24
C GLU A 36 -16.13 -12.37 -8.55
N GLU A 37 -15.70 -13.52 -9.08
CA GLU A 37 -15.90 -14.82 -8.45
C GLU A 37 -15.20 -14.87 -7.09
N MET A 38 -13.93 -14.51 -7.03
CA MET A 38 -13.16 -14.47 -5.79
C MET A 38 -13.83 -13.59 -4.73
N ALA A 39 -14.37 -12.43 -5.12
CA ALA A 39 -15.01 -11.50 -4.21
C ALA A 39 -16.28 -12.06 -3.55
N GLN A 40 -16.92 -13.07 -4.11
CA GLN A 40 -18.09 -13.72 -3.48
C GLN A 40 -17.66 -14.67 -2.35
N GLU A 41 -16.49 -15.29 -2.47
CA GLU A 41 -16.10 -16.41 -1.62
C GLU A 41 -15.13 -16.04 -0.48
N VAL A 42 -14.39 -14.93 -0.61
CA VAL A 42 -13.39 -14.54 0.40
C VAL A 42 -13.95 -13.49 1.39
N ASP A 43 -13.38 -13.44 2.58
CA ASP A 43 -13.69 -12.42 3.58
C ASP A 43 -12.90 -11.12 3.34
N CYS A 44 -11.70 -11.24 2.80
CA CYS A 44 -10.82 -10.12 2.49
C CYS A 44 -9.88 -10.45 1.33
N ALA A 45 -9.33 -9.41 0.72
CA ALA A 45 -8.38 -9.53 -0.38
C ALA A 45 -7.11 -8.73 -0.13
N ILE A 46 -5.99 -9.26 -0.63
CA ILE A 46 -4.72 -8.54 -0.71
C ILE A 46 -4.45 -8.26 -2.19
N ILE A 47 -4.41 -6.98 -2.55
CA ILE A 47 -4.06 -6.52 -3.89
C ILE A 47 -2.56 -6.25 -3.90
N HIS A 48 -1.80 -7.16 -4.50
CA HIS A 48 -0.33 -7.19 -4.47
C HIS A 48 0.26 -7.16 -5.89
N GLY A 49 -0.27 -6.29 -6.75
CA GLY A 49 0.24 -6.12 -8.11
C GLY A 49 1.37 -5.09 -8.18
N CYS A 50 2.40 -5.35 -8.99
CA CYS A 50 3.47 -4.38 -9.22
C CYS A 50 3.01 -3.17 -10.04
N ASP A 51 1.97 -3.34 -10.86
CA ASP A 51 1.35 -2.27 -11.63
C ASP A 51 0.25 -1.60 -10.80
N TRP A 52 0.60 -0.48 -10.18
CA TRP A 52 -0.29 0.32 -9.34
C TRP A 52 -1.44 1.00 -10.08
N ASP A 53 -1.34 1.18 -11.39
CA ASP A 53 -2.45 1.71 -12.20
C ASP A 53 -3.59 0.71 -12.34
N THR A 54 -3.35 -0.56 -11.99
CA THR A 54 -4.37 -1.62 -11.96
C THR A 54 -4.98 -1.85 -10.57
N HIS A 55 -4.49 -1.17 -9.52
CA HIS A 55 -4.98 -1.39 -8.16
C HIS A 55 -6.47 -1.09 -8.01
N ILE A 56 -6.94 0.00 -8.62
CA ILE A 56 -8.36 0.38 -8.57
C ILE A 56 -9.25 -0.65 -9.24
N SER A 57 -8.92 -1.07 -10.46
CA SER A 57 -9.71 -2.08 -11.17
C SER A 57 -9.76 -3.40 -10.42
N LYS A 58 -8.64 -3.82 -9.83
CA LYS A 58 -8.55 -5.05 -9.03
C LYS A 58 -9.29 -4.95 -7.69
N ALA A 59 -9.32 -3.78 -7.07
CA ALA A 59 -10.02 -3.57 -5.80
C ALA A 59 -11.54 -3.43 -5.96
N THR A 60 -12.02 -2.95 -7.10
CA THR A 60 -13.43 -2.63 -7.34
C THR A 60 -14.40 -3.79 -7.02
N PRO A 61 -14.19 -5.03 -7.48
CA PRO A 61 -15.12 -6.13 -7.18
C PRO A 61 -15.26 -6.39 -5.66
N PHE A 62 -14.17 -6.27 -4.92
CA PHE A 62 -14.16 -6.47 -3.47
C PHE A 62 -14.84 -5.32 -2.71
N VAL A 63 -14.64 -4.06 -3.16
CA VAL A 63 -15.36 -2.91 -2.60
C VAL A 63 -16.85 -3.08 -2.80
N GLN A 64 -17.29 -3.45 -4.01
CA GLN A 64 -18.70 -3.69 -4.34
C GLN A 64 -19.32 -4.83 -3.53
N ALA A 65 -18.53 -5.85 -3.23
CA ALA A 65 -18.93 -6.98 -2.39
C ALA A 65 -18.79 -6.69 -0.87
N GLY A 66 -18.41 -5.48 -0.47
CA GLY A 66 -18.26 -5.09 0.94
C GLY A 66 -17.12 -5.79 1.68
N LYS A 67 -16.12 -6.31 0.95
CA LYS A 67 -15.00 -7.05 1.53
C LYS A 67 -13.93 -6.11 2.08
N ALA A 68 -13.16 -6.60 3.05
CA ALA A 68 -11.98 -5.89 3.51
C ALA A 68 -10.83 -6.03 2.50
N ILE A 69 -10.05 -4.97 2.31
CA ILE A 69 -9.00 -4.95 1.28
C ILE A 69 -7.71 -4.39 1.88
N LEU A 70 -6.61 -5.06 1.59
CA LEU A 70 -5.27 -4.51 1.74
C LEU A 70 -4.69 -4.25 0.34
N ILE A 71 -4.33 -3.00 0.06
CA ILE A 71 -3.68 -2.62 -1.20
C ILE A 71 -2.19 -2.36 -0.91
N ASP A 72 -1.31 -3.05 -1.63
CA ASP A 72 0.13 -2.84 -1.48
C ASP A 72 0.57 -1.45 -1.96
N LYS A 73 1.78 -1.13 -1.66
CA LYS A 73 2.43 0.14 -2.03
C LYS A 73 2.80 0.19 -3.54
N PRO A 74 2.70 1.36 -4.13
CA PRO A 74 1.93 2.51 -3.66
C PRO A 74 0.43 2.24 -3.77
N LEU A 75 -0.37 2.82 -2.87
CA LEU A 75 -1.84 2.64 -2.89
C LEU A 75 -2.45 3.01 -4.24
N ALA A 76 -1.93 4.08 -4.84
CA ALA A 76 -2.34 4.59 -6.15
C ALA A 76 -1.17 5.29 -6.83
N GLY A 77 -1.12 5.26 -8.15
CA GLY A 77 -0.12 5.92 -8.97
C GLY A 77 -0.47 7.37 -9.35
N ASN A 78 -1.71 7.79 -9.08
CA ASN A 78 -2.20 9.11 -9.47
C ASN A 78 -3.26 9.66 -8.49
N LEU A 79 -3.51 10.97 -8.57
CA LEU A 79 -4.46 11.64 -7.66
C LEU A 79 -5.92 11.26 -7.90
N ARG A 80 -6.31 10.89 -9.12
CA ARG A 80 -7.68 10.46 -9.42
C ARG A 80 -8.01 9.19 -8.64
N ASP A 81 -7.14 8.22 -8.72
CA ASP A 81 -7.30 6.92 -8.08
C ASP A 81 -7.19 7.04 -6.55
N LEU A 82 -6.27 7.86 -6.05
CA LEU A 82 -6.20 8.17 -4.62
C LEU A 82 -7.50 8.79 -4.10
N ARG A 83 -8.07 9.76 -4.83
CA ARG A 83 -9.36 10.38 -4.45
C ARG A 83 -10.50 9.38 -4.47
N LEU A 84 -10.46 8.39 -5.36
CA LEU A 84 -11.46 7.33 -5.38
C LEU A 84 -11.35 6.42 -4.16
N ILE A 85 -10.14 6.01 -3.78
CA ILE A 85 -9.91 5.25 -2.54
C ILE A 85 -10.42 6.03 -1.32
N ILE A 86 -10.12 7.33 -1.24
CA ILE A 86 -10.59 8.18 -0.14
C ILE A 86 -12.13 8.17 -0.07
N ARG A 87 -12.81 8.34 -1.20
CA ARG A 87 -14.29 8.28 -1.24
C ARG A 87 -14.80 6.92 -0.80
N TRP A 88 -14.25 5.83 -1.28
CA TRP A 88 -14.63 4.49 -0.83
C TRP A 88 -14.53 4.32 0.68
N VAL A 89 -13.43 4.82 1.27
CA VAL A 89 -13.25 4.77 2.74
C VAL A 89 -14.28 5.66 3.45
N GLN A 90 -14.57 6.86 2.93
CA GLN A 90 -15.61 7.74 3.47
C GLN A 90 -17.00 7.12 3.38
N ASP A 91 -17.27 6.32 2.33
CA ASP A 91 -18.52 5.58 2.14
C ASP A 91 -18.56 4.26 2.94
N GLY A 92 -17.55 3.99 3.79
CA GLY A 92 -17.52 2.87 4.70
C GLY A 92 -16.76 1.63 4.21
N ALA A 93 -16.07 1.70 3.07
CA ALA A 93 -15.24 0.58 2.62
C ALA A 93 -14.05 0.35 3.57
N ARG A 94 -13.78 -0.93 3.87
CA ARG A 94 -12.71 -1.35 4.76
C ARG A 94 -11.41 -1.54 3.97
N ILE A 95 -10.67 -0.45 3.76
CA ILE A 95 -9.43 -0.44 2.98
C ILE A 95 -8.26 -0.05 3.89
N THR A 96 -7.19 -0.80 3.80
CA THR A 96 -5.88 -0.49 4.38
C THR A 96 -4.77 -0.75 3.37
N GLY A 97 -3.55 -0.33 3.66
CA GLY A 97 -2.41 -0.62 2.79
C GLY A 97 -1.33 0.44 2.81
N GLY A 98 -0.56 0.47 1.73
CA GLY A 98 0.63 1.29 1.61
C GLY A 98 1.88 0.60 2.15
N SER A 99 2.92 1.36 2.45
CA SER A 99 4.18 0.81 2.92
C SER A 99 4.14 0.36 4.37
N SER A 100 4.55 -0.88 4.63
CA SER A 100 4.72 -1.41 5.99
C SER A 100 5.76 -0.64 6.82
N LEU A 101 6.70 0.09 6.18
CA LEU A 101 7.71 0.89 6.89
C LEU A 101 7.10 2.06 7.68
N ARG A 102 5.88 2.48 7.35
CA ARG A 102 5.10 3.40 8.19
C ARG A 102 4.92 2.86 9.62
N PHE A 103 4.88 1.54 9.77
CA PHE A 103 4.56 0.83 11.00
C PHE A 103 5.75 0.01 11.53
N CYS A 104 6.99 0.34 11.13
CA CYS A 104 8.15 -0.38 11.62
C CYS A 104 8.25 -0.28 13.15
N TYR A 105 8.81 -1.32 13.74
CA TYR A 105 8.81 -1.51 15.19
C TYR A 105 9.42 -0.32 15.94
N GLU A 106 10.53 0.21 15.46
CA GLU A 106 11.25 1.31 16.08
C GLU A 106 10.42 2.61 16.09
N THR A 107 9.81 2.93 14.92
CA THR A 107 8.93 4.10 14.78
C THR A 107 7.71 3.98 15.69
N ARG A 108 7.07 2.81 15.70
CA ARG A 108 5.91 2.58 16.58
C ARG A 108 6.28 2.72 18.05
N ARG A 109 7.34 2.05 18.49
CA ARG A 109 7.80 2.10 19.87
C ARG A 109 8.17 3.52 20.31
N TRP A 110 8.71 4.32 19.40
CA TRP A 110 9.00 5.72 19.69
C TRP A 110 7.70 6.54 19.78
N LEU A 111 6.76 6.37 18.86
CA LEU A 111 5.46 7.07 18.85
C LEU A 111 4.58 6.73 20.05
N GLU A 112 4.67 5.52 20.58
CA GLU A 112 3.94 5.05 21.77
C GLU A 112 4.42 5.72 23.08
N GLN A 113 5.59 6.36 23.07
CA GLN A 113 6.07 7.08 24.25
C GLN A 113 5.30 8.40 24.41
N PRO A 114 5.07 8.85 25.67
CA PRO A 114 4.53 10.17 25.93
C PRO A 114 5.36 11.27 25.26
N VAL A 115 4.71 12.33 24.79
CA VAL A 115 5.38 13.43 24.06
C VAL A 115 6.47 14.08 24.90
N GLU A 116 6.26 14.18 26.21
CA GLU A 116 7.22 14.74 27.17
C GLU A 116 8.55 13.94 27.21
N LYS A 117 8.47 12.66 26.88
CA LYS A 117 9.64 11.76 26.86
C LYS A 117 10.30 11.68 25.49
N ARG A 118 9.49 11.53 24.42
CA ARG A 118 10.01 11.37 23.06
C ARG A 118 10.31 12.69 22.36
N GLY A 119 9.76 13.78 22.85
CA GLY A 119 9.77 15.08 22.18
C GLY A 119 8.89 15.12 20.93
N THR A 120 8.89 16.28 20.28
CA THR A 120 8.29 16.48 18.95
C THR A 120 9.43 16.71 17.96
N PRO A 121 9.55 15.93 16.89
CA PRO A 121 10.60 16.16 15.90
C PRO A 121 10.30 17.44 15.11
N ASP A 122 11.30 18.29 14.95
CA ASP A 122 11.29 19.43 14.05
C ASP A 122 11.80 19.06 12.65
N THR A 123 12.66 18.05 12.58
CA THR A 123 13.29 17.58 11.36
C THR A 123 13.37 16.06 11.36
N VAL A 124 12.95 15.45 10.26
CA VAL A 124 13.08 14.01 10.01
C VAL A 124 13.74 13.80 8.65
N ILE A 125 14.73 12.92 8.60
CA ILE A 125 15.42 12.54 7.37
C ILE A 125 15.15 11.07 7.12
N CYS A 126 14.53 10.75 5.98
CA CYS A 126 14.33 9.40 5.50
C CYS A 126 15.04 9.23 4.15
N GLY A 127 15.59 8.06 3.93
CA GLY A 127 16.25 7.73 2.66
C GLY A 127 15.87 6.35 2.17
N CYS A 128 15.94 6.17 0.85
CA CYS A 128 15.84 4.88 0.21
C CYS A 128 16.84 4.81 -0.95
N ALA A 129 17.15 3.60 -1.37
CA ALA A 129 17.90 3.35 -2.60
C ALA A 129 16.94 2.98 -3.75
N VAL A 130 17.46 2.84 -4.95
CA VAL A 130 16.83 2.40 -6.19
C VAL A 130 16.05 3.54 -6.86
N ASP A 131 14.73 3.45 -6.97
CA ASP A 131 13.93 4.46 -7.67
C ASP A 131 13.02 5.23 -6.71
N GLU A 132 12.61 6.42 -7.14
CA GLU A 132 11.84 7.33 -6.30
C GLU A 132 10.41 6.83 -6.05
N PHE A 133 9.77 6.23 -7.06
CA PHE A 133 8.36 5.91 -6.95
C PHE A 133 8.13 4.56 -6.28
N ASN A 134 8.81 3.53 -6.75
CA ASN A 134 8.61 2.17 -6.26
C ASN A 134 9.22 1.94 -4.87
N TYR A 135 10.36 2.58 -4.60
CA TYR A 135 11.06 2.48 -3.33
C TYR A 135 11.03 3.76 -2.50
N GLY A 136 11.03 4.94 -3.13
CA GLY A 136 10.87 6.22 -2.44
C GLY A 136 9.59 6.32 -1.63
N ILE A 137 8.53 5.65 -2.05
CA ILE A 137 7.28 5.56 -1.30
C ILE A 137 7.45 5.01 0.12
N HIS A 138 8.46 4.16 0.35
CA HIS A 138 8.78 3.65 1.68
C HIS A 138 9.30 4.75 2.59
N ALA A 139 10.22 5.59 2.09
CA ALA A 139 10.74 6.74 2.83
C ALA A 139 9.64 7.77 3.13
N TYR A 140 8.81 8.09 2.13
CA TYR A 140 7.67 9.01 2.32
C TYR A 140 6.65 8.47 3.32
N SER A 141 6.38 7.18 3.30
CA SER A 141 5.44 6.54 4.24
C SER A 141 5.96 6.56 5.67
N MET A 142 7.25 6.30 5.87
CA MET A 142 7.89 6.39 7.19
C MET A 142 7.85 7.83 7.70
N LEU A 143 8.23 8.79 6.87
CA LEU A 143 8.21 10.22 7.19
C LEU A 143 6.79 10.68 7.58
N ALA A 144 5.78 10.33 6.79
CA ALA A 144 4.39 10.61 7.11
C ALA A 144 3.90 9.89 8.38
N GLY A 145 4.45 8.72 8.69
CA GLY A 145 4.17 8.00 9.93
C GLY A 145 4.67 8.75 11.16
N ILE A 146 5.83 9.39 11.08
CA ILE A 146 6.47 10.15 12.16
C ILE A 146 5.84 11.54 12.29
N MET A 147 5.70 12.28 11.18
CA MET A 147 5.24 13.67 11.16
C MET A 147 3.73 13.82 11.18
N GLY A 148 2.99 12.76 10.80
CA GLY A 148 1.54 12.82 10.70
C GLY A 148 1.04 13.56 9.46
N GLY A 149 -0.18 14.09 9.55
CA GLY A 149 -0.75 14.99 8.56
C GLY A 149 -0.22 16.42 8.69
N GLY A 150 -0.56 17.30 7.72
CA GLY A 150 -0.22 18.72 7.78
C GLY A 150 0.94 19.15 6.88
N ALA A 151 1.40 18.29 5.97
CA ALA A 151 2.33 18.71 4.93
C ALA A 151 1.68 19.82 4.07
N TYR A 152 2.34 20.98 3.98
CA TYR A 152 1.82 22.13 3.23
C TYR A 152 2.70 22.54 2.05
N SER A 153 3.95 22.08 2.01
CA SER A 153 4.88 22.38 0.92
C SER A 153 5.76 21.19 0.61
N VAL A 154 5.94 20.93 -0.67
CA VAL A 154 6.87 19.90 -1.19
C VAL A 154 7.76 20.55 -2.22
N GLN A 155 9.07 20.44 -2.05
CA GLN A 155 10.06 20.96 -2.97
C GLN A 155 11.05 19.85 -3.35
N HIS A 156 11.13 19.57 -4.64
CA HIS A 156 12.15 18.70 -5.19
C HIS A 156 13.44 19.50 -5.39
N ILE A 157 14.56 19.01 -4.83
CA ILE A 157 15.90 19.57 -4.99
C ILE A 157 16.86 18.47 -5.42
N GLY A 158 17.66 18.75 -6.42
CA GLY A 158 18.63 17.80 -6.96
C GLY A 158 18.47 17.60 -8.46
N LYS A 159 19.43 16.91 -9.04
CA LYS A 159 19.47 16.59 -10.48
C LYS A 159 19.90 15.14 -10.68
N GLY A 160 19.40 14.53 -11.76
CA GLY A 160 19.77 13.17 -12.14
C GLY A 160 19.30 12.12 -11.14
N VAL A 161 20.20 11.21 -10.78
CA VAL A 161 19.89 10.06 -9.90
C VAL A 161 19.82 10.42 -8.41
N LEU A 162 20.40 11.55 -8.02
CA LEU A 162 20.34 12.02 -6.63
C LEU A 162 19.13 12.93 -6.45
N ARG A 163 18.03 12.33 -6.04
CA ARG A 163 16.80 13.06 -5.77
C ARG A 163 16.68 13.36 -4.28
N ARG A 164 16.36 14.62 -3.97
CA ARG A 164 16.08 15.09 -2.61
C ARG A 164 14.76 15.82 -2.63
N VAL A 165 13.94 15.51 -1.65
CA VAL A 165 12.64 16.15 -1.46
C VAL A 165 12.61 16.76 -0.08
N VAL A 166 12.31 18.06 -0.02
CA VAL A 166 12.06 18.77 1.22
C VAL A 166 10.56 18.94 1.36
N ILE A 167 10.04 18.43 2.46
CA ILE A 167 8.61 18.55 2.80
C ILE A 167 8.52 19.38 4.07
N ARG A 168 7.60 20.36 4.08
CA ARG A 168 7.34 21.20 5.25
C ARG A 168 6.00 20.85 5.85
N TRP A 169 5.98 20.74 7.15
CA TRP A 169 4.79 20.52 7.99
C TRP A 169 4.48 21.74 8.83
N ASN A 170 3.17 21.90 9.17
CA ASN A 170 2.70 22.87 10.16
C ASN A 170 3.04 22.39 11.57
#